data_0ef523b9e7e1f72809d2393d98f3d455
#
_entry.id   0ef523b9e7e1f72809d2393d98f3d455
#
_cell.length_a   1.000
_cell.length_b   1.000
_cell.length_c   1.000
_cell.angle_alpha   90.00
_cell.angle_beta   90.00
_cell.angle_gamma   90.00
#
_symmetry.space_group_name_H-M   'P 1'
#
loop_
_entity.id
_entity.type
_entity.pdbx_description
1 polymer ?
#
loop_
_entity_poly.entity_id
_entity_poly.type
_entity_poly.pdbx_seq_one_letter_code
_entity_poly.pdbx_strand_id
1 'polypeptide(L)'
;MWSDMLYSSLDVKYWKCDVSVADRHPKDILMNVWTHKDIGENDWQDVPFFEGRGYETVYSPFLDKMGAKNMIVQCFKNASLGILQTTWHRPELAMPTVVYSGAYMWSGEEPADNDINRVLNKGE
;
A
#
# COMPACT_ATOMS: atom_id res chain seq x y z
N MET A 1 8.61 4.65 8.06
CA MET A 1 9.68 4.93 7.08
C MET A 1 9.18 4.52 5.71
N TRP A 2 9.60 5.18 4.65
CA TRP A 2 9.13 4.94 3.30
C TRP A 2 10.01 3.88 2.65
N SER A 3 9.41 2.80 2.20
CA SER A 3 10.13 1.61 1.70
C SER A 3 11.00 1.91 0.48
N ASP A 4 10.51 2.76 -0.43
CA ASP A 4 11.21 3.13 -1.66
C ASP A 4 12.51 3.91 -1.43
N MET A 5 12.70 4.51 -0.26
CA MET A 5 13.95 5.17 0.11
C MET A 5 15.06 4.16 0.47
N LEU A 6 14.70 2.96 0.89
CA LEU A 6 15.65 1.93 1.29
C LEU A 6 15.81 0.84 0.24
N TYR A 7 14.71 0.44 -0.36
CA TYR A 7 14.67 -0.58 -1.37
C TYR A 7 13.55 -0.28 -2.36
N SER A 8 13.87 -0.12 -3.62
CA SER A 8 12.90 0.00 -4.69
C SER A 8 13.24 -0.98 -5.80
N SER A 9 12.34 -1.88 -6.07
CA SER A 9 12.43 -2.76 -7.24
C SER A 9 12.31 -1.99 -8.56
N LEU A 10 11.83 -0.74 -8.50
CA LEU A 10 11.39 0.00 -9.67
C LEU A 10 12.34 1.09 -10.14
N ASP A 11 13.16 1.68 -9.26
CA ASP A 11 14.09 2.73 -9.69
C ASP A 11 15.22 3.01 -8.68
N VAL A 12 16.18 2.12 -8.60
CA VAL A 12 17.43 2.31 -7.83
C VAL A 12 18.24 3.52 -8.32
N LYS A 13 17.84 4.12 -9.43
CA LYS A 13 18.60 5.17 -10.12
C LYS A 13 18.61 6.50 -9.36
N TYR A 14 17.58 6.79 -8.60
CA TYR A 14 17.43 8.06 -7.87
C TYR A 14 17.83 7.99 -6.40
N TRP A 15 17.67 6.85 -5.75
CA TRP A 15 17.89 6.67 -4.33
C TRP A 15 18.92 5.56 -4.09
N LYS A 16 20.17 5.84 -4.29
CA LYS A 16 21.27 4.89 -4.01
C LYS A 16 21.50 4.75 -2.49
N CYS A 17 20.49 4.32 -1.77
CA CYS A 17 20.67 3.95 -0.39
C CYS A 17 21.29 2.56 -0.30
N ASP A 18 22.24 2.40 0.58
CA ASP A 18 22.78 1.10 0.94
C ASP A 18 21.67 0.31 1.67
N VAL A 19 21.22 -0.78 1.07
CA VAL A 19 20.17 -1.64 1.65
C VAL A 19 20.54 -2.20 3.04
N SER A 20 21.81 -2.25 3.38
CA SER A 20 22.28 -2.63 4.73
C SER A 20 21.80 -1.65 5.81
N VAL A 21 21.38 -0.45 5.44
CA VAL A 21 20.76 0.50 6.36
C VAL A 21 19.51 -0.10 7.01
N ALA A 22 18.73 -0.89 6.27
CA ALA A 22 17.58 -1.58 6.81
C ALA A 22 17.94 -2.56 7.96
N ASP A 23 19.13 -3.14 7.95
CA ASP A 23 19.56 -4.06 9.00
C ASP A 23 19.90 -3.34 10.32
N ARG A 24 20.21 -2.05 10.25
CA ARG A 24 20.66 -1.21 11.37
C ARG A 24 19.54 -0.42 12.06
N HIS A 25 18.37 -0.32 11.44
CA HIS A 25 17.23 0.37 12.06
C HIS A 25 16.58 -0.49 13.15
N PRO A 26 16.04 0.14 14.20
CA PRO A 26 15.19 -0.52 15.19
C PRO A 26 14.04 -1.28 14.52
N LYS A 27 13.69 -2.45 15.04
CA LYS A 27 12.64 -3.30 14.45
C LYS A 27 11.23 -2.99 14.94
N ASP A 28 11.12 -2.07 15.88
CA ASP A 28 9.86 -1.53 16.41
C ASP A 28 9.27 -0.39 15.57
N ILE A 29 9.87 -0.09 14.42
CA ILE A 29 9.31 0.85 13.45
C ILE A 29 8.47 0.13 12.40
N LEU A 30 7.37 0.75 12.03
CA LEU A 30 6.48 0.25 11.00
C LEU A 30 6.98 0.68 9.62
N MET A 31 7.14 -0.29 8.72
CA MET A 31 7.51 -0.01 7.33
C MET A 31 6.28 0.25 6.49
N ASN A 32 6.20 1.46 5.94
CA ASN A 32 5.14 1.84 5.03
C ASN A 32 5.57 1.57 3.58
N VAL A 33 4.95 0.57 2.96
CA VAL A 33 5.20 0.18 1.56
C VAL A 33 4.21 0.89 0.66
N TRP A 34 4.71 1.73 -0.24
CA TRP A 34 3.87 2.48 -1.16
C TRP A 34 4.45 2.52 -2.56
N THR A 35 3.58 2.69 -3.55
CA THR A 35 3.96 2.93 -4.93
C THR A 35 2.85 3.69 -5.66
N HIS A 36 3.24 4.53 -6.61
CA HIS A 36 2.32 5.21 -7.52
C HIS A 36 2.00 4.42 -8.78
N LYS A 37 2.66 3.30 -8.99
CA LYS A 37 2.46 2.46 -10.17
C LYS A 37 1.60 1.27 -9.81
N ASP A 38 0.80 0.83 -10.77
CA ASP A 38 0.22 -0.49 -10.73
C ASP A 38 1.37 -1.51 -10.83
N ILE A 39 1.67 -2.13 -9.71
CA ILE A 39 2.59 -3.25 -9.65
C ILE A 39 1.73 -4.51 -9.68
N GLY A 40 1.98 -5.36 -10.66
CA GLY A 40 1.31 -6.67 -10.75
C GLY A 40 1.46 -7.48 -9.47
N GLU A 41 0.54 -8.40 -9.22
CA GLU A 41 0.46 -9.19 -7.97
C GLU A 41 1.77 -9.86 -7.55
N ASN A 42 2.69 -10.10 -8.48
CA ASN A 42 3.91 -10.87 -8.23
C ASN A 42 5.18 -10.03 -8.05
N ASP A 43 5.09 -8.71 -8.18
CA ASP A 43 6.28 -7.84 -8.22
C ASP A 43 6.56 -7.09 -6.92
N TRP A 44 5.86 -7.45 -5.84
CA TRP A 44 6.00 -6.84 -4.51
C TRP A 44 7.22 -7.37 -3.75
N GLN A 45 8.40 -6.97 -4.16
CA GLN A 45 9.66 -7.39 -3.53
C GLN A 45 9.95 -6.66 -2.21
N ASP A 46 9.39 -5.47 -2.04
CA ASP A 46 9.66 -4.62 -0.86
C ASP A 46 9.15 -5.27 0.43
N VAL A 47 7.97 -5.89 0.38
CA VAL A 47 7.37 -6.51 1.56
C VAL A 47 8.18 -7.71 2.05
N PRO A 48 8.47 -8.75 1.22
CA PRO A 48 9.33 -9.84 1.66
C PRO A 48 10.71 -9.36 2.12
N PHE A 49 11.22 -8.29 1.53
CA PHE A 49 12.50 -7.70 1.93
C PHE A 49 12.47 -7.18 3.37
N PHE A 50 11.42 -6.44 3.76
CA PHE A 50 11.30 -5.87 5.10
C PHE A 50 10.83 -6.90 6.13
N GLU A 51 9.84 -7.72 5.81
CA GLU A 51 9.33 -8.77 6.70
C GLU A 51 10.40 -9.82 6.99
N GLY A 52 11.21 -10.21 5.99
CA GLY A 52 12.34 -11.10 6.16
C GLY A 52 13.43 -10.55 7.09
N ARG A 53 13.40 -9.24 7.38
CA ARG A 53 14.28 -8.56 8.33
C ARG A 53 13.62 -8.27 9.69
N GLY A 54 12.41 -8.78 9.90
CA GLY A 54 11.66 -8.65 11.16
C GLY A 54 10.95 -7.32 11.34
N TYR A 55 10.64 -6.60 10.26
CA TYR A 55 9.77 -5.44 10.30
C TYR A 55 8.31 -5.81 10.12
N GLU A 56 7.44 -5.08 10.79
CA GLU A 56 6.03 -5.06 10.44
C GLU A 56 5.78 -4.11 9.27
N THR A 57 4.86 -4.46 8.39
CA THR A 57 4.56 -3.70 7.18
C THR A 57 3.11 -3.23 7.14
N VAL A 58 2.90 -2.08 6.50
CA VAL A 58 1.59 -1.54 6.13
C VAL A 58 1.66 -1.07 4.67
N TYR A 59 0.62 -1.28 3.91
CA TYR A 59 0.55 -0.86 2.52
C TYR A 59 -0.15 0.49 2.38
N SER A 60 0.34 1.34 1.49
CA SER A 60 -0.21 2.68 1.28
C SER A 60 -0.59 2.91 -0.19
N PRO A 61 -1.79 2.50 -0.60
CA PRO A 61 -2.33 2.84 -1.90
C PRO A 61 -2.63 4.33 -2.03
N PHE A 62 -2.76 4.80 -3.27
CA PHE A 62 -3.10 6.18 -3.57
C PHE A 62 -4.36 6.28 -4.45
N LEU A 63 -4.24 6.77 -5.69
CA LEU A 63 -5.40 7.03 -6.56
C LEU A 63 -5.83 5.81 -7.39
N ASP A 64 -4.90 4.91 -7.66
CA ASP A 64 -5.15 3.80 -8.56
C ASP A 64 -5.87 2.66 -7.84
N LYS A 65 -7.09 2.36 -8.33
CA LYS A 65 -7.93 1.30 -7.79
C LYS A 65 -7.30 -0.08 -7.95
N MET A 66 -6.64 -0.34 -9.08
CA MET A 66 -5.99 -1.63 -9.32
C MET A 66 -4.77 -1.80 -8.41
N GLY A 67 -3.99 -0.76 -8.24
CA GLY A 67 -2.90 -0.75 -7.28
C GLY A 67 -3.39 -0.98 -5.85
N ALA A 68 -4.50 -0.34 -5.45
CA ALA A 68 -5.12 -0.56 -4.15
C ALA A 68 -5.60 -2.01 -3.97
N LYS A 69 -6.25 -2.59 -5.00
CA LYS A 69 -6.66 -3.99 -4.99
C LYS A 69 -5.46 -4.92 -4.78
N ASN A 70 -4.41 -4.75 -5.57
CA ASN A 70 -3.20 -5.57 -5.48
C ASN A 70 -2.56 -5.48 -4.10
N MET A 71 -2.47 -4.26 -3.52
CA MET A 71 -1.98 -4.06 -2.15
C MET A 71 -2.84 -4.76 -1.10
N ILE A 72 -4.16 -4.70 -1.21
CA ILE A 72 -5.09 -5.37 -0.28
C ILE A 72 -4.93 -6.89 -0.35
N VAL A 73 -4.87 -7.44 -1.55
CA VAL A 73 -4.65 -8.88 -1.75
C VAL A 73 -3.32 -9.33 -1.13
N GLN A 74 -2.25 -8.55 -1.34
CA GLN A 74 -0.95 -8.84 -0.72
C GLN A 74 -0.99 -8.69 0.80
N CYS A 75 -1.70 -7.70 1.33
CA CYS A 75 -1.89 -7.50 2.76
C CYS A 75 -2.53 -8.75 3.42
N PHE A 76 -3.60 -9.28 2.84
CA PHE A 76 -4.23 -10.50 3.33
C PHE A 76 -3.32 -11.73 3.20
N LYS A 77 -2.62 -11.84 2.07
CA LYS A 77 -1.74 -12.98 1.77
C LYS A 77 -0.54 -13.07 2.71
N ASN A 78 0.02 -11.93 3.09
CA ASN A 78 1.21 -11.83 3.93
C ASN A 78 0.87 -11.60 5.41
N ALA A 79 -0.41 -11.50 5.77
CA ALA A 79 -0.86 -11.14 7.12
C ALA A 79 -0.22 -9.85 7.66
N SER A 80 0.03 -8.89 6.77
CA SER A 80 0.55 -7.56 7.14
C SER A 80 -0.48 -6.78 7.96
N LEU A 81 -0.04 -5.74 8.68
CA LEU A 81 -0.90 -5.01 9.64
C LEU A 81 -2.14 -4.37 9.01
N GLY A 82 -2.10 -4.01 7.71
CA GLY A 82 -3.26 -3.43 7.04
C GLY A 82 -2.91 -2.43 5.95
N ILE A 83 -3.89 -1.58 5.67
CA ILE A 83 -3.82 -0.53 4.65
C ILE A 83 -3.85 0.85 5.32
N LEU A 84 -2.92 1.70 4.95
CA LEU A 84 -2.91 3.12 5.25
C LEU A 84 -3.21 3.91 3.97
N GLN A 85 -4.50 4.13 3.68
CA GLN A 85 -4.89 4.84 2.47
C GLN A 85 -4.36 6.27 2.46
N THR A 86 -3.64 6.65 1.41
CA THR A 86 -3.09 7.99 1.25
C THR A 86 -3.96 8.84 0.32
N THR A 87 -4.12 10.12 0.66
CA THR A 87 -4.92 11.07 -0.13
C THR A 87 -4.06 12.22 -0.66
N TRP A 88 -2.87 12.40 -0.11
CA TRP A 88 -1.95 13.49 -0.41
C TRP A 88 -2.68 14.85 -0.50
N HIS A 89 -2.43 15.61 -1.58
CA HIS A 89 -2.99 16.94 -1.80
C HIS A 89 -4.26 16.94 -2.71
N ARG A 90 -4.79 15.78 -3.03
CA ARG A 90 -5.96 15.61 -3.91
C ARG A 90 -7.00 14.66 -3.30
N PRO A 91 -7.54 14.99 -2.10
CA PRO A 91 -8.46 14.10 -1.40
C PRO A 91 -9.72 13.78 -2.23
N GLU A 92 -10.24 14.73 -2.99
CA GLU A 92 -11.41 14.56 -3.84
C GLU A 92 -11.23 13.47 -4.92
N LEU A 93 -10.01 13.32 -5.44
CA LEU A 93 -9.68 12.27 -6.40
C LEU A 93 -9.40 10.92 -5.74
N ALA A 94 -8.99 10.93 -4.48
CA ALA A 94 -8.68 9.71 -3.75
C ALA A 94 -9.92 9.06 -3.10
N MET A 95 -11.03 9.80 -2.91
CA MET A 95 -12.22 9.30 -2.22
C MET A 95 -12.75 7.99 -2.79
N PRO A 96 -12.85 7.75 -4.10
CA PRO A 96 -13.28 6.45 -4.62
C PRO A 96 -12.39 5.30 -4.15
N THR A 97 -11.07 5.51 -4.16
CA THR A 97 -10.10 4.50 -3.68
C THR A 97 -10.15 4.34 -2.16
N VAL A 98 -10.40 5.41 -1.40
CA VAL A 98 -10.60 5.36 0.06
C VAL A 98 -11.80 4.47 0.40
N VAL A 99 -12.95 4.72 -0.25
CA VAL A 99 -14.18 3.94 -0.04
C VAL A 99 -13.98 2.49 -0.45
N TYR A 100 -13.37 2.27 -1.61
CA TYR A 100 -13.04 0.94 -2.10
C TYR A 100 -12.15 0.15 -1.11
N SER A 101 -11.03 0.74 -0.71
CA SER A 101 -10.08 0.09 0.19
C SER A 101 -10.70 -0.21 1.55
N GLY A 102 -11.46 0.74 2.11
CA GLY A 102 -12.15 0.57 3.38
C GLY A 102 -13.18 -0.57 3.33
N ALA A 103 -14.01 -0.61 2.29
CA ALA A 103 -15.01 -1.65 2.12
C ALA A 103 -14.37 -3.03 1.95
N TYR A 104 -13.35 -3.13 1.11
CA TYR A 104 -12.65 -4.39 0.85
C TYR A 104 -11.96 -4.92 2.12
N MET A 105 -11.20 -4.07 2.82
CA MET A 105 -10.51 -4.47 4.05
C MET A 105 -11.48 -4.89 5.15
N TRP A 106 -12.65 -4.26 5.23
CA TRP A 106 -13.66 -4.57 6.25
C TRP A 106 -14.41 -5.88 5.97
N SER A 107 -14.81 -6.11 4.72
CA SER A 107 -15.61 -7.29 4.35
C SER A 107 -14.76 -8.52 4.01
N GLY A 108 -13.51 -8.33 3.59
CA GLY A 108 -12.68 -9.37 2.98
C GLY A 108 -13.07 -9.70 1.53
N GLU A 109 -14.09 -8.99 0.99
CA GLU A 109 -14.60 -9.21 -0.36
C GLU A 109 -14.48 -7.94 -1.19
N GLU A 110 -14.12 -8.09 -2.48
CA GLU A 110 -14.00 -6.95 -3.39
C GLU A 110 -15.36 -6.27 -3.60
N PRO A 111 -15.52 -4.98 -3.27
CA PRO A 111 -16.78 -4.28 -3.42
C PRO A 111 -17.11 -4.02 -4.89
N ALA A 112 -18.39 -4.11 -5.25
CA ALA A 112 -18.86 -3.73 -6.57
C ALA A 112 -18.81 -2.20 -6.77
N ASP A 113 -18.55 -1.74 -8.00
CA ASP A 113 -18.50 -0.31 -8.32
C ASP A 113 -19.80 0.44 -7.98
N ASN A 114 -20.94 -0.21 -8.14
CA ASN A 114 -22.24 0.37 -7.77
C ASN A 114 -22.37 0.64 -6.27
N ASP A 115 -21.76 -0.17 -5.41
CA ASP A 115 -21.77 0.05 -3.96
C ASP A 115 -20.91 1.22 -3.57
N ILE A 116 -19.76 1.37 -4.22
CA ILE A 116 -18.84 2.51 -4.02
C ILE A 116 -19.54 3.79 -4.44
N ASN A 117 -20.14 3.83 -5.64
CA ASN A 117 -20.86 4.99 -6.14
C ASN A 117 -22.05 5.37 -5.24
N ARG A 118 -22.76 4.39 -4.69
CA ARG A 118 -23.84 4.63 -3.73
C ARG A 118 -23.37 5.31 -2.45
N VAL A 119 -22.17 4.98 -1.95
CA VAL A 119 -21.58 5.62 -0.77
C VAL A 119 -21.16 7.05 -1.08
N LEU A 120 -20.50 7.26 -2.22
CA LEU A 120 -20.01 8.57 -2.64
C LEU A 120 -21.15 9.56 -2.90
N ASN A 121 -22.26 9.12 -3.50
CA ASN A 121 -23.39 9.97 -3.84
C ASN A 121 -24.37 10.23 -2.66
N LYS A 122 -24.19 9.56 -1.52
CA LYS A 122 -24.98 9.83 -0.31
C LYS A 122 -24.49 11.03 0.49
N GLY A 123 -23.38 11.61 0.11
CA GLY A 123 -22.80 12.80 0.75
C GLY A 123 -23.27 14.12 0.15
N GLU A 124 -24.15 14.08 -0.87
CA GLU A 124 -24.83 15.24 -1.45
C GLU A 124 -26.26 15.33 -0.91
#